data_a108348909a634a909af1f74c4c7ed2b
#
_entry.id   a108348909a634a909af1f74c4c7ed2b
#
_cell.length_a   1.000
_cell.length_b   1.000
_cell.length_c   1.000
_cell.angle_alpha   90.00
_cell.angle_beta   90.00
_cell.angle_gamma   90.00
#
_symmetry.space_group_name_H-M   'P 1'
#
loop_
_entity.id
_entity.type
_entity.pdbx_description
1 polymer ?
#
loop_
_entity_poly.entity_id
_entity_poly.type
_entity_poly.pdbx_seq_one_letter_code
_entity_poly.pdbx_strand_id
1 'polypeptide(L)'
;MKITQALLDSLTEQAKASPRLRMNYDLRNSVADGSQRMLNAIEPGSPLPIHRHRKSSETVVCLRGRLVEEFYDEFERRCTEAIELSPGGHRTLARRPGSRPEHPHRPMAHRPRPRIRHCHNGSQRRAL
;
A
#
# COMPACT_ATOMS: atom_id res chain seq x y z
N MET A 1 21.19 -6.68 7.77
CA MET A 1 20.12 -6.22 8.67
C MET A 1 19.10 -7.34 8.86
N LYS A 2 18.51 -7.47 10.06
CA LYS A 2 17.47 -8.48 10.35
C LYS A 2 16.13 -7.76 10.61
N ILE A 3 15.06 -8.23 9.99
CA ILE A 3 13.69 -7.80 10.31
C ILE A 3 13.25 -8.66 11.50
N THR A 4 13.12 -8.05 12.67
CA THR A 4 12.75 -8.71 13.92
C THR A 4 11.34 -8.33 14.35
N GLN A 5 10.70 -9.14 15.21
CA GLN A 5 9.39 -8.78 15.77
C GLN A 5 9.43 -7.46 16.54
N ALA A 6 10.50 -7.21 17.30
CA ALA A 6 10.68 -5.96 18.03
C ALA A 6 10.71 -4.73 17.10
N LEU A 7 11.38 -4.84 15.94
CA LEU A 7 11.35 -3.78 14.93
C LEU A 7 9.93 -3.55 14.41
N LEU A 8 9.23 -4.62 14.07
CA LEU A 8 7.85 -4.55 13.57
C LEU A 8 6.90 -3.95 14.62
N ASP A 9 7.05 -4.30 15.89
CA ASP A 9 6.27 -3.74 17.00
C ASP A 9 6.53 -2.24 17.14
N SER A 10 7.79 -1.84 17.15
CA SER A 10 8.19 -0.43 17.22
C SER A 10 7.60 0.40 16.09
N LEU A 11 7.66 -0.08 14.85
CA LEU A 11 7.09 0.61 13.70
C LEU A 11 5.56 0.70 13.78
N THR A 12 4.90 -0.34 14.28
CA THR A 12 3.46 -0.34 14.50
C THR A 12 3.05 0.75 15.51
N GLU A 13 3.74 0.84 16.65
CA GLU A 13 3.44 1.88 17.66
C GLU A 13 3.70 3.30 17.11
N GLN A 14 4.77 3.49 16.35
CA GLN A 14 5.03 4.77 15.68
C GLN A 14 3.94 5.10 14.64
N ALA A 15 3.47 4.13 13.89
CA ALA A 15 2.38 4.32 12.92
C ALA A 15 1.08 4.75 13.61
N LYS A 16 0.73 4.12 14.75
CA LYS A 16 -0.44 4.49 15.56
C LYS A 16 -0.35 5.92 16.10
N ALA A 17 0.84 6.33 16.53
CA ALA A 17 1.08 7.68 17.06
C ALA A 17 1.16 8.74 15.94
N SER A 18 1.33 8.34 14.70
CA SER A 18 1.44 9.24 13.55
C SER A 18 0.07 9.80 13.15
N PRO A 19 -0.05 11.12 12.89
CA PRO A 19 -1.28 11.70 12.34
C PRO A 19 -1.71 11.10 11.00
N ARG A 20 -0.76 10.49 10.26
CA ARG A 20 -1.02 9.81 9.00
C ARG A 20 -1.36 8.33 9.16
N LEU A 21 -1.35 7.81 10.39
CA LEU A 21 -1.58 6.39 10.70
C LEU A 21 -0.63 5.46 9.93
N ARG A 22 0.59 5.92 9.68
CA ARG A 22 1.63 5.14 9.02
C ARG A 22 3.03 5.59 9.37
N MET A 23 3.98 4.64 9.28
CA MET A 23 5.41 4.86 9.48
C MET A 23 6.20 4.05 8.47
N ASN A 24 7.25 4.65 7.93
CA ASN A 24 8.15 4.01 6.98
C ASN A 24 9.52 3.81 7.63
N TYR A 25 10.17 2.72 7.28
CA TYR A 25 11.54 2.43 7.69
C TYR A 25 12.36 1.99 6.46
N ASP A 26 13.37 2.78 6.13
CA ASP A 26 14.23 2.54 4.97
C ASP A 26 15.27 1.45 5.32
N LEU A 27 15.32 0.40 4.51
CA LEU A 27 16.24 -0.71 4.65
C LEU A 27 17.51 -0.58 3.81
N ARG A 28 17.67 0.51 3.07
CA ARG A 28 18.88 0.77 2.30
C ARG A 28 20.09 0.93 3.21
N ASN A 29 21.24 0.51 2.72
CA ASN A 29 22.51 0.66 3.45
C ASN A 29 23.04 2.10 3.40
N SER A 30 22.67 2.84 2.35
CA SER A 30 23.00 4.26 2.15
C SER A 30 22.03 4.91 1.17
N VAL A 31 22.07 6.23 1.07
CA VAL A 31 21.30 6.98 0.05
C VAL A 31 21.75 6.69 -1.38
N ALA A 32 22.96 6.19 -1.57
CA ALA A 32 23.48 5.79 -2.87
C ALA A 32 23.06 4.37 -3.28
N ASP A 33 22.43 3.61 -2.37
CA ASP A 33 21.91 2.27 -2.68
C ASP A 33 20.68 2.39 -3.58
N GLY A 34 20.83 2.06 -4.86
CA GLY A 34 19.77 2.12 -5.87
C GLY A 34 18.66 1.08 -5.69
N SER A 35 18.84 0.10 -4.81
CA SER A 35 17.83 -0.90 -4.49
C SER A 35 16.96 -0.41 -3.33
N GLN A 36 15.88 0.29 -3.64
CA GLN A 36 14.94 0.76 -2.62
C GLN A 36 14.21 -0.41 -1.96
N ARG A 37 14.37 -0.49 -0.65
CA ARG A 37 13.70 -1.49 0.21
C ARG A 37 13.16 -0.75 1.42
N MET A 38 11.90 -0.99 1.74
CA MET A 38 11.23 -0.22 2.78
C MET A 38 10.24 -1.10 3.55
N LEU A 39 10.21 -0.96 4.87
CA LEU A 39 9.07 -1.43 5.66
C LEU A 39 8.06 -0.30 5.78
N ASN A 40 6.80 -0.63 5.63
CA ASN A 40 5.68 0.28 5.79
C ASN A 40 4.73 -0.28 6.85
N ALA A 41 4.69 0.32 8.02
CA ALA A 41 3.64 0.08 8.99
C ALA A 41 2.44 0.98 8.64
N ILE A 42 1.29 0.37 8.40
CA ILE A 42 0.07 1.04 7.95
C ILE A 42 -1.09 0.63 8.84
N GLU A 43 -1.66 1.57 9.57
CA GLU A 43 -2.82 1.34 10.42
C GLU A 43 -4.14 1.54 9.65
N PRO A 44 -5.22 0.91 10.08
CA PRO A 44 -6.55 1.13 9.51
C PRO A 44 -6.92 2.62 9.48
N GLY A 45 -7.46 3.08 8.35
CA GLY A 45 -7.80 4.49 8.16
C GLY A 45 -6.66 5.36 7.63
N SER A 46 -5.46 4.81 7.43
CA SER A 46 -4.36 5.56 6.80
C SER A 46 -4.74 6.03 5.40
N PRO A 47 -4.68 7.35 5.10
CA PRO A 47 -5.01 7.87 3.79
C PRO A 47 -3.86 7.58 2.81
N LEU A 48 -4.06 6.62 1.91
CA LEU A 48 -3.10 6.28 0.87
C LEU A 48 -3.62 6.75 -0.50
N PRO A 49 -2.96 7.73 -1.14
CA PRO A 49 -3.38 8.20 -2.45
C PRO A 49 -3.08 7.16 -3.53
N ILE A 50 -3.92 7.11 -4.55
CA ILE A 50 -3.63 6.33 -5.75
C ILE A 50 -2.38 6.91 -6.41
N HIS A 51 -1.37 6.09 -6.64
CA HIS A 51 -0.12 6.50 -7.25
C HIS A 51 0.41 5.41 -8.20
N ARG A 52 1.45 5.72 -8.94
CA ARG A 52 2.18 4.74 -9.75
C ARG A 52 3.68 5.05 -9.77
N HIS A 53 4.46 4.01 -9.90
CA HIS A 53 5.90 4.10 -10.13
C HIS A 53 6.17 4.07 -11.64
N ARG A 54 6.68 5.16 -12.22
CA ARG A 54 6.91 5.28 -13.67
C ARG A 54 8.22 4.64 -14.13
N LYS A 55 9.20 4.55 -13.25
CA LYS A 55 10.57 4.15 -13.57
C LYS A 55 11.03 2.87 -12.88
N SER A 56 10.23 2.33 -11.98
CA SER A 56 10.59 1.14 -11.20
C SER A 56 9.41 0.20 -11.06
N SER A 57 9.71 -1.07 -10.86
CA SER A 57 8.75 -2.07 -10.40
C SER A 57 8.69 -2.02 -8.87
N GLU A 58 7.56 -2.42 -8.32
CA GLU A 58 7.36 -2.60 -6.89
C GLU A 58 6.97 -4.04 -6.59
N THR A 59 7.51 -4.57 -5.51
CA THR A 59 7.10 -5.86 -4.95
C THR A 59 6.65 -5.61 -3.53
N VAL A 60 5.42 -6.01 -3.21
CA VAL A 60 4.84 -5.84 -1.88
C VAL A 60 4.67 -7.21 -1.23
N VAL A 61 5.11 -7.31 0.02
CA VAL A 61 4.97 -8.51 0.84
C VAL A 61 4.35 -8.11 2.17
N CYS A 62 3.24 -8.72 2.53
CA CYS A 62 2.61 -8.51 3.83
C CYS A 62 3.29 -9.39 4.88
N LEU A 63 3.98 -8.76 5.84
CA LEU A 63 4.67 -9.46 6.92
C LEU A 63 3.78 -9.69 8.14
N ARG A 64 2.71 -8.87 8.32
CA ARG A 64 1.83 -8.93 9.48
C ARG A 64 0.45 -8.36 9.13
N GLY A 65 -0.59 -8.98 9.63
CA GLY A 65 -1.97 -8.51 9.42
C GLY A 65 -2.51 -8.79 8.02
N ARG A 66 -3.27 -7.86 7.47
CA ARG A 66 -3.84 -7.93 6.12
C ARG A 66 -3.81 -6.56 5.45
N LEU A 67 -3.47 -6.56 4.17
CA LEU A 67 -3.43 -5.39 3.32
C LEU A 67 -4.25 -5.70 2.05
N VAL A 68 -5.03 -4.75 1.59
CA VAL A 68 -5.68 -4.85 0.28
C VAL A 68 -5.00 -3.88 -0.68
N GLU A 69 -4.47 -4.42 -1.76
CA GLU A 69 -3.99 -3.65 -2.89
C GLU A 69 -5.07 -3.56 -3.96
N GLU A 70 -5.36 -2.36 -4.39
CA GLU A 70 -6.34 -2.09 -5.44
C GLU A 70 -5.65 -1.50 -6.67
N PHE A 71 -5.92 -2.09 -7.81
CA PHE A 71 -5.43 -1.64 -9.12
C PHE A 71 -6.54 -0.88 -9.84
N TYR A 72 -6.20 0.26 -10.39
CA TYR A 72 -7.15 1.16 -11.03
C TYR A 72 -6.84 1.35 -12.50
N ASP A 73 -7.91 1.33 -13.30
CA ASP A 73 -7.84 1.82 -14.68
C ASP A 73 -7.56 3.33 -14.70
N GLU A 74 -6.63 3.74 -15.56
CA GLU A 74 -6.20 5.13 -15.62
C GLU A 74 -7.25 6.06 -16.22
N PHE A 75 -8.10 5.55 -17.12
CA PHE A 75 -9.11 6.35 -17.81
C PHE A 75 -10.41 6.44 -17.04
N GLU A 76 -10.94 5.29 -16.63
CA GLU A 76 -12.25 5.22 -15.97
C GLU A 76 -12.15 5.45 -14.48
N ARG A 77 -10.94 5.49 -13.91
CA ARG A 77 -10.68 5.57 -12.46
C ARG A 77 -11.45 4.50 -11.68
N ARG A 78 -11.65 3.37 -12.30
CA ARG A 78 -12.37 2.24 -11.75
C ARG A 78 -11.39 1.19 -11.26
N CYS A 79 -11.63 0.64 -10.08
CA CYS A 79 -10.87 -0.50 -9.58
C CYS A 79 -11.06 -1.69 -10.54
N THR A 80 -9.97 -2.16 -11.10
CA THR A 80 -9.94 -3.30 -12.04
C THR A 80 -9.65 -4.61 -11.32
N GLU A 81 -8.86 -4.55 -10.26
CA GLU A 81 -8.46 -5.70 -9.47
C GLU A 81 -8.23 -5.29 -8.02
N ALA A 82 -8.53 -6.18 -7.09
CA ALA A 82 -8.19 -6.03 -5.68
C ALA A 82 -7.59 -7.34 -5.17
N ILE A 83 -6.46 -7.24 -4.49
CA ILE A 83 -5.71 -8.38 -3.95
C ILE A 83 -5.54 -8.19 -2.45
N GLU A 84 -6.01 -9.14 -1.66
CA GLU A 84 -5.72 -9.21 -0.23
C GLU A 84 -4.40 -9.92 -0.01
N LEU A 85 -3.46 -9.27 0.65
CA LEU A 85 -2.18 -9.80 1.06
C LEU A 85 -2.21 -10.13 2.56
N SER A 86 -1.59 -11.24 2.92
CA SER A 86 -1.39 -11.68 4.31
C SER A 86 -0.08 -12.44 4.46
N PRO A 87 0.43 -12.64 5.68
CA PRO A 87 1.55 -13.53 5.90
C PRO A 87 1.18 -14.96 5.45
N GLY A 88 1.85 -15.46 4.44
CA GLY A 88 1.55 -16.78 3.86
C GLY A 88 0.86 -16.75 2.51
N GLY A 89 0.54 -15.59 1.96
CA GLY A 89 0.03 -15.53 0.60
C GLY A 89 -0.83 -14.34 0.24
N HIS A 90 -1.54 -14.51 -0.87
CA HIS A 90 -2.45 -13.51 -1.40
C HIS A 90 -3.76 -14.18 -1.87
N ARG A 91 -4.81 -13.39 -1.95
CA ARG A 91 -6.11 -13.80 -2.47
C ARG A 91 -6.71 -12.67 -3.31
N THR A 92 -7.05 -12.97 -4.56
CA THR A 92 -7.82 -12.04 -5.39
C THR A 92 -9.23 -11.90 -4.82
N LEU A 93 -9.66 -10.66 -4.60
CA LEU A 93 -10.99 -10.35 -4.11
C LEU A 93 -11.96 -10.22 -5.28
N ALA A 94 -13.15 -10.79 -5.13
CA ALA A 94 -14.23 -10.59 -6.10
C ALA A 94 -14.58 -9.09 -6.18
N ARG A 95 -14.68 -8.55 -7.41
CA ARG A 95 -15.07 -7.17 -7.66
C ARG A 95 -16.46 -6.89 -7.07
N ARG A 96 -16.58 -5.85 -6.29
CA ARG A 96 -17.89 -5.27 -5.98
C ARG A 96 -18.31 -4.37 -7.16
N PRO A 97 -19.43 -4.66 -7.87
CA PRO A 97 -19.94 -3.76 -8.89
C PRO A 97 -20.28 -2.41 -8.23
N GLY A 98 -19.73 -1.33 -8.75
CA GLY A 98 -20.17 0.03 -8.41
C GLY A 98 -19.37 0.81 -7.37
N SER A 99 -18.27 0.30 -6.82
CA SER A 99 -17.42 1.12 -5.96
C SER A 99 -16.63 2.15 -6.79
N ARG A 100 -17.16 3.36 -6.87
CA ARG A 100 -16.41 4.53 -7.36
C ARG A 100 -15.48 5.02 -6.25
N PRO A 101 -14.23 5.39 -6.55
CA PRO A 101 -13.39 6.09 -5.57
C PRO A 101 -14.01 7.46 -5.29
N GLU A 102 -14.33 7.74 -4.04
CA GLU A 102 -14.65 9.09 -3.60
C GLU A 102 -13.37 9.93 -3.57
N HIS A 103 -13.10 10.66 -4.66
CA HIS A 103 -12.12 11.74 -4.65
C HIS A 103 -12.48 12.87 -5.62
N PRO A 104 -12.35 14.14 -5.20
CA PRO A 104 -12.66 15.30 -6.03
C PRO A 104 -11.57 15.56 -7.09
N HIS A 105 -12.02 16.02 -8.20
CA HIS A 105 -11.44 16.52 -9.44
C HIS A 105 -9.94 16.87 -9.51
N ARG A 106 -9.28 16.32 -10.54
CA ARG A 106 -8.17 16.96 -11.25
C ARG A 106 -8.11 16.52 -12.73
N PRO A 107 -7.84 17.47 -13.69
CA PRO A 107 -7.99 17.20 -15.13
C PRO A 107 -6.84 16.40 -15.74
N MET A 108 -7.12 15.81 -16.90
CA MET A 108 -6.34 14.82 -17.64
C MET A 108 -5.19 15.38 -18.47
N ALA A 109 -4.10 14.63 -18.59
CA ALA A 109 -3.26 14.53 -19.78
C ALA A 109 -2.44 13.24 -19.82
N HIS A 110 -2.61 12.52 -20.93
CA HIS A 110 -1.80 11.45 -21.57
C HIS A 110 -1.50 10.08 -20.91
N ARG A 111 -1.59 9.07 -21.75
CA ARG A 111 -1.72 7.60 -21.70
C ARG A 111 -0.77 6.75 -20.84
N PRO A 112 -1.10 5.47 -20.62
CA PRO A 112 -1.33 4.85 -19.31
C PRO A 112 -0.50 3.60 -18.97
N ARG A 113 -0.34 3.36 -17.70
CA ARG A 113 -0.05 2.05 -17.08
C ARG A 113 -0.84 1.95 -15.77
N PRO A 114 -1.17 0.75 -15.27
CA PRO A 114 -2.02 0.59 -14.10
C PRO A 114 -1.43 1.28 -12.85
N ARG A 115 -2.32 1.80 -12.01
CA ARG A 115 -2.01 2.50 -10.77
C ARG A 115 -2.31 1.60 -9.59
N ILE A 116 -1.46 1.62 -8.60
CA ILE A 116 -1.58 0.82 -7.38
C ILE A 116 -2.11 1.71 -6.27
N ARG A 117 -3.09 1.23 -5.52
CA ARG A 117 -3.57 1.83 -4.29
C ARG A 117 -3.56 0.80 -3.17
N HIS A 118 -2.94 1.16 -2.06
CA HIS A 118 -3.05 0.39 -0.84
C HIS A 118 -4.28 0.88 -0.07
N CYS A 119 -5.30 0.04 0.08
CA CYS A 119 -6.48 0.36 0.86
C CYS A 119 -6.68 -0.65 1.99
N HIS A 120 -6.90 -0.11 3.18
CA HIS A 120 -7.37 -0.90 4.31
C HIS A 120 -8.87 -1.11 4.22
N ASN A 121 -9.31 -2.35 4.30
CA ASN A 121 -10.70 -2.66 4.57
C ASN A 121 -10.89 -2.70 6.11
N GLY A 122 -11.77 -1.85 6.61
CA GLY A 122 -11.93 -1.45 8.02
C GLY A 122 -12.32 -2.51 9.01
N SER A 123 -11.83 -3.70 8.95
CA SER A 123 -12.19 -4.73 9.92
C SER A 123 -11.08 -5.58 10.47
N GLN A 124 -9.81 -5.28 10.31
CA GLN A 124 -8.81 -5.95 11.18
C GLN A 124 -7.36 -5.54 10.92
N ARG A 125 -6.78 -4.90 11.89
CA ARG A 125 -5.46 -5.05 12.48
C ARG A 125 -4.26 -5.26 11.55
N ARG A 126 -3.47 -4.18 11.35
CA ARG A 126 -2.03 -4.14 11.21
C ARG A 126 -1.43 -4.89 10.02
N ALA A 127 -1.23 -4.15 8.95
CA ALA A 127 -0.31 -4.55 7.89
C ALA A 127 1.07 -3.90 8.08
N LEU A 128 2.10 -4.61 7.70
CA LEU A 128 3.43 -4.09 7.48
C LEU A 128 3.81 -4.30 6.03
#